data_6b505c0d5f6564bd2e91c8ab2b6da23e
#
_entry.id   6b505c0d5f6564bd2e91c8ab2b6da23e
#
_cell.length_a   1.000
_cell.length_b   1.000
_cell.length_c   1.000
_cell.angle_alpha   90.00
_cell.angle_beta   90.00
_cell.angle_gamma   90.00
#
_symmetry.space_group_name_H-M   'P 1'
#
loop_
_entity.id
_entity.type
_entity.pdbx_description
1 polymer ?
#
loop_
_entity_poly.entity_id
_entity_poly.type
_entity_poly.pdbx_seq_one_letter_code
_entity_poly.pdbx_strand_id
1 'polypeptide(L)'
;MNIKDKDKLKEIFQIFKEDDIIEIGEKIIGIGGFGSVTEVKTKNGKYFAGKLIKSKKTDEIEFISEFKNKNIVQTIKIYNKSFKGENYSLILMEKAILKDLTTLNQNLFKGLLKIIIDTPFEGIVGDNLIRFYARQIIDGLESIDRNDICHFDIKTDNLLIFIRMKIKLSDFSLLKQLKNKEKGNKTNEVEIPGGTPGYLSPEYYQEKKRKRKVPFNVAKKQDYFAFGSTLFYLKYREEMLPYNEYDDDLMTSDYIIDLLQRAVDLIQSKEILSDKDFKTFLCSLINYDPNERPNFEEIYRNKWVNKNVQEINKIYAINSQNEEKLIMELNKSDFLITKKNELKKSDNKFIFDYNKSK
;
A
#
# COMPACT_ATOMS: atom_id res chain seq x y z
N MET A 1 -16.42 -1.77 -7.81
CA MET A 1 -16.98 -1.40 -9.14
C MET A 1 -15.81 -1.12 -10.06
N ASN A 2 -15.52 -2.02 -10.98
CA ASN A 2 -14.44 -1.86 -11.95
C ASN A 2 -14.95 -0.97 -13.09
N ILE A 3 -14.76 0.35 -13.02
CA ILE A 3 -15.00 1.21 -14.18
C ILE A 3 -13.76 1.03 -15.09
N LYS A 4 -13.77 -0.02 -15.92
CA LYS A 4 -12.71 -0.29 -16.90
C LYS A 4 -12.77 0.68 -18.10
N ASP A 5 -13.87 1.39 -18.25
CA ASP A 5 -14.11 2.32 -19.35
C ASP A 5 -13.50 3.70 -18.99
N LYS A 6 -12.38 4.01 -19.62
CA LYS A 6 -11.65 5.27 -19.41
C LYS A 6 -12.46 6.50 -19.83
N ASP A 7 -13.32 6.37 -20.85
CA ASP A 7 -14.09 7.50 -21.36
C ASP A 7 -15.24 7.82 -20.40
N LYS A 8 -15.90 6.79 -19.87
CA LYS A 8 -16.91 6.97 -18.82
C LYS A 8 -16.32 7.59 -17.54
N LEU A 9 -15.09 7.20 -17.15
CA LEU A 9 -14.37 7.84 -16.04
C LEU A 9 -14.14 9.31 -16.29
N LYS A 10 -13.71 9.69 -17.50
CA LYS A 10 -13.51 11.09 -17.88
C LYS A 10 -14.82 11.89 -17.79
N GLU A 11 -15.93 11.36 -18.31
CA GLU A 11 -17.25 12.01 -18.19
C GLU A 11 -17.63 12.26 -16.73
N ILE A 12 -17.45 11.24 -15.85
CA ILE A 12 -17.79 11.37 -14.43
C ILE A 12 -16.87 12.38 -13.74
N PHE A 13 -15.57 12.39 -14.03
CA PHE A 13 -14.67 13.38 -13.47
C PHE A 13 -15.04 14.82 -13.89
N GLN A 14 -15.54 15.00 -15.13
CA GLN A 14 -15.89 16.34 -15.63
C GLN A 14 -17.03 17.00 -14.86
N ILE A 15 -17.98 16.23 -14.28
CA ILE A 15 -19.07 16.81 -13.47
C ILE A 15 -18.55 17.51 -12.20
N PHE A 16 -17.32 17.20 -11.77
CA PHE A 16 -16.71 17.80 -10.60
C PHE A 16 -15.88 19.05 -10.93
N LYS A 17 -15.78 19.47 -12.22
CA LYS A 17 -15.10 20.71 -12.66
C LYS A 17 -15.83 22.00 -12.28
N GLU A 18 -16.56 22.00 -11.21
CA GLU A 18 -17.28 23.17 -10.70
C GLU A 18 -16.67 23.61 -9.37
N ASP A 19 -17.04 24.78 -8.92
CA ASP A 19 -16.64 25.36 -7.65
C ASP A 19 -15.13 25.63 -7.56
N ASP A 20 -14.39 24.87 -6.75
CA ASP A 20 -12.97 25.10 -6.46
C ASP A 20 -12.03 24.33 -7.40
N ILE A 21 -12.55 23.44 -8.26
CA ILE A 21 -11.77 22.58 -9.15
C ILE A 21 -11.76 23.15 -10.56
N ILE A 22 -10.57 23.55 -11.03
CA ILE A 22 -10.40 24.15 -12.38
C ILE A 22 -9.91 23.14 -13.42
N GLU A 23 -9.18 22.11 -12.99
CA GLU A 23 -8.61 21.14 -13.90
C GLU A 23 -8.62 19.74 -13.26
N ILE A 24 -8.98 18.75 -14.03
CA ILE A 24 -8.87 17.35 -13.68
C ILE A 24 -7.97 16.70 -14.74
N GLY A 25 -6.87 16.11 -14.27
CA GLY A 25 -5.87 15.50 -15.14
C GLY A 25 -6.46 14.35 -15.95
N GLU A 26 -6.06 14.24 -17.20
CA GLU A 26 -6.48 13.14 -18.07
C GLU A 26 -5.80 11.82 -17.72
N LYS A 27 -4.62 11.90 -17.09
CA LYS A 27 -3.85 10.73 -16.67
C LYS A 27 -4.38 10.19 -15.35
N ILE A 28 -4.84 8.95 -15.37
CA ILE A 28 -5.14 8.20 -14.16
C ILE A 28 -3.80 7.81 -13.52
N ILE A 29 -3.56 8.28 -12.28
CA ILE A 29 -2.34 8.03 -11.52
C ILE A 29 -2.43 6.79 -10.62
N GLY A 30 -3.65 6.27 -10.39
CA GLY A 30 -3.89 5.04 -9.65
C GLY A 30 -5.25 4.43 -9.99
N ILE A 31 -5.32 3.10 -10.08
CA ILE A 31 -6.54 2.33 -10.23
C ILE A 31 -6.55 1.27 -9.15
N GLY A 32 -7.52 1.35 -8.25
CA GLY A 32 -7.77 0.33 -7.23
C GLY A 32 -9.10 -0.40 -7.47
N GLY A 33 -9.34 -1.46 -6.72
CA GLY A 33 -10.60 -2.21 -6.79
C GLY A 33 -11.84 -1.37 -6.45
N PHE A 34 -11.66 -0.25 -5.78
CA PHE A 34 -12.73 0.58 -5.23
C PHE A 34 -12.83 1.98 -5.86
N GLY A 35 -11.88 2.36 -6.72
CA GLY A 35 -11.93 3.67 -7.37
C GLY A 35 -10.74 3.95 -8.26
N SER A 36 -10.78 5.11 -8.90
CA SER A 36 -9.71 5.62 -9.77
C SER A 36 -9.21 6.96 -9.23
N VAL A 37 -7.91 7.16 -9.29
CA VAL A 37 -7.24 8.37 -8.80
C VAL A 37 -6.65 9.15 -9.97
N THR A 38 -6.88 10.46 -10.00
CA THR A 38 -6.28 11.38 -10.95
C THR A 38 -5.70 12.61 -10.25
N GLU A 39 -4.94 13.40 -10.97
CA GLU A 39 -4.50 14.70 -10.50
C GLU A 39 -5.62 15.74 -10.61
N VAL A 40 -5.77 16.58 -9.60
CA VAL A 40 -6.78 17.65 -9.54
C VAL A 40 -6.08 18.96 -9.20
N LYS A 41 -6.34 20.02 -10.01
CA LYS A 41 -5.88 21.37 -9.75
C LYS A 41 -7.05 22.23 -9.28
N THR A 42 -6.83 22.96 -8.21
CA THR A 42 -7.82 23.86 -7.60
C THR A 42 -7.59 25.31 -8.01
N LYS A 43 -8.60 26.19 -7.82
CA LYS A 43 -8.55 27.63 -8.18
C LYS A 43 -7.36 28.38 -7.56
N ASN A 44 -6.87 27.93 -6.41
CA ASN A 44 -5.68 28.51 -5.77
C ASN A 44 -4.34 28.00 -6.37
N GLY A 45 -4.40 27.27 -7.50
CA GLY A 45 -3.23 26.76 -8.22
C GLY A 45 -2.58 25.53 -7.60
N LYS A 46 -3.13 24.96 -6.53
CA LYS A 46 -2.57 23.78 -5.86
C LYS A 46 -3.03 22.49 -6.55
N TYR A 47 -2.14 21.49 -6.54
CA TYR A 47 -2.38 20.15 -7.06
C TYR A 47 -2.64 19.16 -5.95
N PHE A 48 -3.63 18.30 -6.15
CA PHE A 48 -4.08 17.26 -5.23
C PHE A 48 -4.27 15.92 -5.95
N ALA A 49 -4.44 14.84 -5.20
CA ALA A 49 -4.93 13.57 -5.71
C ALA A 49 -6.46 13.52 -5.51
N GLY A 50 -7.19 13.24 -6.57
CA GLY A 50 -8.65 13.07 -6.53
C GLY A 50 -9.03 11.61 -6.72
N LYS A 51 -9.51 10.92 -5.66
CA LYS A 51 -10.02 9.55 -5.72
C LYS A 51 -11.52 9.60 -6.03
N LEU A 52 -11.91 9.08 -7.17
CA LEU A 52 -13.31 8.94 -7.56
C LEU A 52 -13.84 7.57 -7.13
N ILE A 53 -14.89 7.56 -6.33
CA ILE A 53 -15.58 6.35 -5.91
C ILE A 53 -17.07 6.45 -6.21
N LYS A 54 -17.72 5.31 -6.45
CA LYS A 54 -19.18 5.24 -6.50
C LYS A 54 -19.68 5.33 -5.06
N SER A 55 -20.42 6.39 -4.76
CA SER A 55 -20.84 6.69 -3.39
C SER A 55 -21.91 5.71 -2.92
N LYS A 56 -21.52 4.89 -1.93
CA LYS A 56 -22.43 4.52 -0.83
C LYS A 56 -21.76 5.14 0.40
N LYS A 57 -22.51 5.55 1.42
CA LYS A 57 -21.91 5.86 2.73
C LYS A 57 -21.03 4.69 3.14
N THR A 58 -19.71 4.86 3.04
CA THR A 58 -18.73 3.82 3.33
C THR A 58 -18.04 4.20 4.63
N ASP A 59 -17.69 3.22 5.44
CA ASP A 59 -16.87 3.41 6.64
C ASP A 59 -15.57 4.18 6.29
N GLU A 60 -15.07 4.00 5.04
CA GLU A 60 -13.93 4.76 4.50
C GLU A 60 -14.19 6.28 4.52
N ILE A 61 -15.32 6.75 3.96
CA ILE A 61 -15.62 8.20 3.86
C ILE A 61 -15.75 8.81 5.26
N GLU A 62 -16.45 8.12 6.16
CA GLU A 62 -16.63 8.58 7.55
C GLU A 62 -15.26 8.70 8.24
N PHE A 63 -14.44 7.65 8.13
CA PHE A 63 -13.11 7.63 8.73
C PHE A 63 -12.18 8.73 8.19
N ILE A 64 -12.00 8.79 6.85
CA ILE A 64 -11.03 9.73 6.24
C ILE A 64 -11.43 11.19 6.37
N SER A 65 -12.73 11.49 6.62
CA SER A 65 -13.21 12.86 6.83
C SER A 65 -12.83 13.42 8.21
N GLU A 66 -12.75 12.57 9.21
CA GLU A 66 -12.57 12.95 10.62
C GLU A 66 -11.15 12.67 11.13
N PHE A 67 -10.51 11.65 10.57
CA PHE A 67 -9.23 11.16 11.08
C PHE A 67 -8.03 11.96 10.54
N LYS A 68 -7.29 12.58 11.47
CA LYS A 68 -6.08 13.36 11.14
C LYS A 68 -4.87 12.78 11.84
N ASN A 69 -3.92 12.28 11.07
CA ASN A 69 -2.64 11.80 11.56
C ASN A 69 -1.51 12.10 10.56
N LYS A 70 -0.31 12.38 11.08
CA LYS A 70 0.87 12.73 10.25
C LYS A 70 1.33 11.61 9.32
N ASN A 71 1.02 10.34 9.64
CA ASN A 71 1.40 9.14 8.86
C ASN A 71 0.21 8.49 8.16
N ILE A 72 -0.89 9.23 8.01
CA ILE A 72 -2.06 8.87 7.20
C ILE A 72 -2.29 9.95 6.16
N VAL A 73 -2.62 9.54 4.92
CA VAL A 73 -2.92 10.48 3.84
C VAL A 73 -4.11 11.35 4.21
N GLN A 74 -3.91 12.67 4.17
CA GLN A 74 -4.92 13.62 4.59
C GLN A 74 -5.96 13.86 3.50
N THR A 75 -7.22 13.74 3.86
CA THR A 75 -8.35 14.21 3.06
C THR A 75 -8.49 15.72 3.27
N ILE A 76 -8.59 16.43 2.15
CA ILE A 76 -8.74 17.90 2.10
C ILE A 76 -10.22 18.26 2.01
N LYS A 77 -10.94 17.62 1.09
CA LYS A 77 -12.37 17.87 0.85
C LYS A 77 -13.02 16.68 0.15
N ILE A 78 -14.32 16.52 0.34
CA ILE A 78 -15.12 15.50 -0.33
C ILE A 78 -16.25 16.21 -1.06
N TYR A 79 -16.38 15.92 -2.36
CA TYR A 79 -17.45 16.40 -3.21
C TYR A 79 -18.36 15.24 -3.56
N ASN A 80 -19.69 15.45 -3.47
CA ASN A 80 -20.67 14.44 -3.80
C ASN A 80 -21.55 14.96 -4.95
N LYS A 81 -21.67 14.17 -6.02
CA LYS A 81 -22.53 14.50 -7.17
C LYS A 81 -23.21 13.26 -7.72
N SER A 82 -24.37 13.48 -8.36
CA SER A 82 -25.11 12.43 -9.04
C SER A 82 -24.88 12.54 -10.56
N PHE A 83 -24.69 11.40 -11.22
CA PHE A 83 -24.53 11.32 -12.68
C PHE A 83 -25.26 10.10 -13.21
N LYS A 84 -26.17 10.29 -14.18
CA LYS A 84 -26.99 9.24 -14.80
C LYS A 84 -27.67 8.31 -13.76
N GLY A 85 -28.23 8.89 -12.67
CA GLY A 85 -28.92 8.15 -11.61
C GLY A 85 -28.03 7.46 -10.57
N GLU A 86 -26.72 7.61 -10.68
CA GLU A 86 -25.73 7.05 -9.76
C GLU A 86 -25.04 8.16 -8.97
N ASN A 87 -24.73 7.89 -7.70
CA ASN A 87 -24.03 8.84 -6.85
C ASN A 87 -22.53 8.55 -6.84
N TYR A 88 -21.74 9.60 -6.94
CA TYR A 88 -20.28 9.56 -6.92
C TYR A 88 -19.71 10.53 -5.90
N SER A 89 -18.60 10.13 -5.28
CA SER A 89 -17.82 11.01 -4.43
C SER A 89 -16.42 11.18 -5.01
N LEU A 90 -15.97 12.44 -5.11
CA LEU A 90 -14.59 12.79 -5.40
C LEU A 90 -13.92 13.20 -4.09
N ILE A 91 -13.00 12.36 -3.62
CA ILE A 91 -12.22 12.58 -2.41
C ILE A 91 -10.93 13.28 -2.81
N LEU A 92 -10.80 14.56 -2.42
CA LEU A 92 -9.60 15.35 -2.65
C LEU A 92 -8.62 15.12 -1.51
N MET A 93 -7.43 14.64 -1.84
CA MET A 93 -6.39 14.25 -0.87
C MET A 93 -5.06 14.94 -1.18
N GLU A 94 -4.19 15.06 -0.19
CA GLU A 94 -2.81 15.45 -0.44
C GLU A 94 -2.15 14.49 -1.46
N LYS A 95 -1.33 15.07 -2.35
CA LYS A 95 -0.71 14.32 -3.44
C LYS A 95 0.69 13.87 -3.05
N ALA A 96 0.96 12.58 -3.14
CA ALA A 96 2.30 12.02 -2.96
C ALA A 96 3.16 12.34 -4.20
N ILE A 97 4.25 13.06 -4.00
CA ILE A 97 5.15 13.50 -5.08
C ILE A 97 6.06 12.36 -5.51
N LEU A 98 6.50 11.53 -4.55
CA LEU A 98 7.42 10.42 -4.77
C LEU A 98 6.70 9.08 -5.01
N LYS A 99 5.39 9.11 -5.25
CA LYS A 99 4.51 7.95 -5.48
C LYS A 99 4.44 7.01 -4.26
N ASP A 100 4.45 5.72 -4.52
CA ASP A 100 4.36 4.64 -3.54
C ASP A 100 5.72 3.97 -3.30
N LEU A 101 5.79 3.18 -2.26
CA LEU A 101 7.01 2.50 -1.83
C LEU A 101 7.41 1.38 -2.81
N THR A 102 6.48 0.77 -3.54
CA THR A 102 6.76 -0.19 -4.61
C THR A 102 7.56 0.46 -5.72
N THR A 103 7.06 1.59 -6.23
CA THR A 103 7.68 2.37 -7.30
C THR A 103 9.08 2.84 -6.90
N LEU A 104 9.21 3.41 -5.69
CA LEU A 104 10.50 3.87 -5.18
C LEU A 104 11.48 2.70 -5.06
N ASN A 105 11.05 1.59 -4.47
CA ASN A 105 11.88 0.41 -4.25
C ASN A 105 12.38 -0.20 -5.57
N GLN A 106 11.53 -0.29 -6.60
CA GLN A 106 11.92 -0.76 -7.92
C GLN A 106 12.95 0.17 -8.60
N ASN A 107 12.82 1.48 -8.41
CA ASN A 107 13.75 2.47 -8.97
C ASN A 107 15.10 2.48 -8.23
N LEU A 108 15.10 2.29 -6.92
CA LEU A 108 16.32 2.08 -6.14
C LEU A 108 17.11 0.87 -6.65
N PHE A 109 16.41 -0.26 -6.88
CA PHE A 109 17.04 -1.49 -7.39
C PHE A 109 17.65 -1.32 -8.78
N LYS A 110 17.04 -0.54 -9.67
CA LYS A 110 17.58 -0.25 -11.01
C LYS A 110 18.82 0.67 -11.00
N GLY A 111 19.30 1.06 -9.82
CA GLY A 111 20.44 1.96 -9.68
C GLY A 111 20.16 3.41 -10.07
N LEU A 112 18.91 3.73 -10.46
CA LEU A 112 18.50 5.08 -10.87
C LEU A 112 18.60 6.11 -9.75
N LEU A 113 18.61 5.66 -8.50
CA LEU A 113 18.60 6.51 -7.31
C LEU A 113 19.92 6.47 -6.52
N LYS A 114 20.96 5.85 -7.08
CA LYS A 114 22.30 5.71 -6.45
C LYS A 114 22.91 7.07 -6.05
N ILE A 115 22.50 8.13 -6.74
CA ILE A 115 23.04 9.49 -6.55
C ILE A 115 22.45 10.18 -5.33
N ILE A 116 21.33 9.69 -4.78
CA ILE A 116 20.53 10.45 -3.81
C ILE A 116 20.65 9.87 -2.41
N ILE A 117 20.88 8.57 -2.32
CA ILE A 117 21.12 7.88 -1.06
C ILE A 117 22.59 7.44 -1.12
N ASP A 118 23.45 8.23 -0.48
CA ASP A 118 24.92 8.06 -0.44
C ASP A 118 25.33 6.80 0.35
N THR A 119 24.69 5.68 0.04
CA THR A 119 24.98 4.36 0.61
C THR A 119 25.52 3.44 -0.48
N PRO A 120 26.56 2.64 -0.22
CA PRO A 120 27.02 1.63 -1.15
C PRO A 120 25.88 0.61 -1.38
N PHE A 121 25.25 0.69 -2.55
CA PHE A 121 24.08 -0.10 -2.90
C PHE A 121 24.54 -1.40 -3.58
N GLU A 122 24.59 -2.47 -2.82
CA GLU A 122 24.81 -3.83 -3.32
C GLU A 122 23.48 -4.55 -3.63
N GLY A 123 22.64 -3.98 -4.47
CA GLY A 123 21.43 -4.66 -4.99
C GLY A 123 20.33 -5.03 -3.97
N ILE A 124 20.60 -4.98 -2.68
CA ILE A 124 19.70 -5.31 -1.57
C ILE A 124 19.45 -4.06 -0.72
N VAL A 125 18.19 -3.79 -0.36
CA VAL A 125 17.89 -2.65 0.52
C VAL A 125 18.50 -2.89 1.89
N GLY A 126 19.36 -1.99 2.33
CA GLY A 126 20.03 -2.08 3.62
C GLY A 126 19.05 -2.03 4.78
N ASP A 127 19.34 -2.76 5.87
CA ASP A 127 18.47 -2.85 7.05
C ASP A 127 18.15 -1.48 7.67
N ASN A 128 19.05 -0.51 7.56
CA ASN A 128 18.81 0.85 8.06
C ASN A 128 17.72 1.59 7.28
N LEU A 129 17.66 1.42 5.94
CA LEU A 129 16.61 2.02 5.13
C LEU A 129 15.27 1.34 5.40
N ILE A 130 15.26 0.02 5.53
CA ILE A 130 14.04 -0.73 5.90
C ILE A 130 13.55 -0.30 7.28
N ARG A 131 14.46 -0.11 8.25
CA ARG A 131 14.13 0.38 9.60
C ARG A 131 13.54 1.79 9.55
N PHE A 132 14.09 2.67 8.73
CA PHE A 132 13.56 4.01 8.52
C PHE A 132 12.12 3.99 7.97
N TYR A 133 11.83 3.09 7.03
CA TYR A 133 10.46 2.89 6.52
C TYR A 133 9.56 2.25 7.58
N ALA A 134 10.02 1.16 8.20
CA ALA A 134 9.27 0.42 9.20
C ALA A 134 8.81 1.33 10.35
N ARG A 135 9.67 2.23 10.83
CA ARG A 135 9.34 3.18 11.89
C ARG A 135 8.16 4.06 11.54
N GLN A 136 8.14 4.60 10.32
CA GLN A 136 7.07 5.48 9.88
C GLN A 136 5.75 4.71 9.63
N ILE A 137 5.84 3.46 9.14
CA ILE A 137 4.69 2.58 8.98
C ILE A 137 4.08 2.25 10.35
N ILE A 138 4.91 1.93 11.35
CA ILE A 138 4.48 1.66 12.72
C ILE A 138 3.77 2.88 13.33
N ASP A 139 4.27 4.10 13.12
CA ASP A 139 3.60 5.33 13.56
C ASP A 139 2.20 5.49 12.95
N GLY A 140 2.01 5.05 11.71
CA GLY A 140 0.69 5.00 11.05
C GLY A 140 -0.20 3.89 11.62
N LEU A 141 0.36 2.68 11.80
CA LEU A 141 -0.34 1.54 12.40
C LEU A 141 -0.79 1.84 13.85
N GLU A 142 0.05 2.55 14.64
CA GLU A 142 -0.32 2.99 15.99
C GLU A 142 -1.65 3.75 16.00
N SER A 143 -1.79 4.65 15.02
CA SER A 143 -2.97 5.50 14.97
C SER A 143 -4.24 4.72 14.67
N ILE A 144 -4.19 3.74 13.77
CA ILE A 144 -5.36 2.90 13.44
C ILE A 144 -5.63 1.90 14.56
N ASP A 145 -4.60 1.29 15.15
CA ASP A 145 -4.73 0.33 16.24
C ASP A 145 -5.41 0.95 17.49
N ARG A 146 -4.98 2.16 17.89
CA ARG A 146 -5.57 2.90 19.04
C ARG A 146 -7.03 3.33 18.82
N ASN A 147 -7.48 3.40 17.58
CA ASN A 147 -8.85 3.75 17.22
C ASN A 147 -9.71 2.52 16.88
N ASP A 148 -9.24 1.33 17.25
CA ASP A 148 -9.91 0.06 16.97
C ASP A 148 -10.27 -0.10 15.48
N ILE A 149 -9.27 0.12 14.62
CA ILE A 149 -9.39 0.05 13.16
C ILE A 149 -8.44 -1.03 12.64
N CYS A 150 -8.94 -1.81 11.67
CA CYS A 150 -8.13 -2.67 10.81
C CYS A 150 -8.14 -2.11 9.39
N HIS A 151 -6.96 -2.03 8.75
CA HIS A 151 -6.79 -1.52 7.39
C HIS A 151 -7.12 -2.57 6.33
N PHE A 152 -6.69 -3.81 6.55
CA PHE A 152 -6.84 -4.99 5.69
C PHE A 152 -6.12 -4.96 4.34
N ASP A 153 -5.43 -3.88 3.99
CA ASP A 153 -4.67 -3.81 2.72
C ASP A 153 -3.32 -3.09 2.89
N ILE A 154 -2.59 -3.43 3.96
CA ILE A 154 -1.22 -2.95 4.18
C ILE A 154 -0.31 -3.62 3.15
N LYS A 155 0.30 -2.81 2.28
CA LYS A 155 1.27 -3.23 1.23
C LYS A 155 2.05 -2.03 0.73
N THR A 156 3.14 -2.27 0.01
CA THR A 156 4.00 -1.21 -0.49
C THR A 156 3.32 -0.21 -1.41
N ASP A 157 2.30 -0.64 -2.18
CA ASP A 157 1.50 0.23 -3.08
C ASP A 157 0.62 1.24 -2.30
N ASN A 158 0.21 0.88 -1.09
CA ASN A 158 -0.61 1.72 -0.20
C ASN A 158 0.22 2.54 0.80
N LEU A 159 1.55 2.52 0.67
CA LEU A 159 2.50 3.32 1.43
C LEU A 159 3.02 4.44 0.55
N LEU A 160 2.37 5.60 0.62
CA LEU A 160 2.71 6.75 -0.22
C LEU A 160 3.83 7.58 0.37
N ILE A 161 4.70 8.11 -0.50
CA ILE A 161 5.90 8.84 -0.11
C ILE A 161 5.76 10.31 -0.46
N PHE A 162 5.87 11.11 0.55
CA PHE A 162 5.79 12.57 0.51
C PHE A 162 7.16 13.22 0.66
N ILE A 163 7.19 14.55 0.60
CA ILE A 163 8.38 15.37 0.81
C ILE A 163 9.13 14.90 2.07
N ARG A 164 10.47 14.91 2.00
CA ARG A 164 11.40 14.43 3.03
C ARG A 164 11.25 12.95 3.35
N MET A 165 10.95 12.13 2.34
CA MET A 165 10.78 10.68 2.47
C MET A 165 9.76 10.27 3.54
N LYS A 166 8.75 11.12 3.75
CA LYS A 166 7.71 10.83 4.72
C LYS A 166 6.73 9.81 4.16
N ILE A 167 6.56 8.70 4.87
CA ILE A 167 5.62 7.65 4.50
C ILE A 167 4.27 7.86 5.19
N LYS A 168 3.19 7.67 4.42
CA LYS A 168 1.83 7.71 4.93
C LYS A 168 1.02 6.53 4.40
N LEU A 169 0.19 5.96 5.27
CA LEU A 169 -0.81 4.95 4.90
C LEU A 169 -1.89 5.59 4.04
N SER A 170 -2.33 4.86 3.01
CA SER A 170 -3.37 5.29 2.07
C SER A 170 -4.31 4.12 1.76
N ASP A 171 -5.41 4.42 1.07
CA ASP A 171 -6.42 3.47 0.59
C ASP A 171 -7.11 2.65 1.71
N PHE A 172 -7.98 3.31 2.45
CA PHE A 172 -8.79 2.75 3.52
C PHE A 172 -10.09 2.08 3.03
N SER A 173 -10.16 1.68 1.77
CA SER A 173 -11.36 1.11 1.14
C SER A 173 -11.83 -0.22 1.73
N LEU A 174 -10.92 -0.96 2.38
CA LEU A 174 -11.22 -2.22 3.08
C LEU A 174 -11.33 -2.08 4.60
N LEU A 175 -11.18 -0.87 5.11
CA LEU A 175 -11.20 -0.56 6.54
C LEU A 175 -12.41 -1.18 7.24
N LYS A 176 -12.16 -1.71 8.44
CA LYS A 176 -13.17 -2.07 9.42
C LYS A 176 -12.84 -1.43 10.76
N GLN A 177 -13.85 -0.82 11.37
CA GLN A 177 -13.77 -0.23 12.70
C GLN A 177 -14.72 -0.96 13.65
N LEU A 178 -14.24 -1.28 14.83
CA LEU A 178 -15.09 -1.76 15.91
C LEU A 178 -15.90 -0.58 16.47
N LYS A 179 -17.09 -0.34 15.93
CA LYS A 179 -17.99 0.74 16.41
C LYS A 179 -18.44 0.43 17.83
N ASN A 180 -18.29 1.41 18.69
CA ASN A 180 -18.52 1.39 20.13
C ASN A 180 -19.69 0.51 20.60
N LYS A 181 -19.48 -0.12 21.75
CA LYS A 181 -20.34 -1.03 22.51
C LYS A 181 -21.74 -0.51 22.86
N GLU A 182 -22.12 0.72 22.45
CA GLU A 182 -23.34 1.39 22.92
C GLU A 182 -24.66 0.89 22.32
N LYS A 183 -24.65 0.00 21.32
CA LYS A 183 -25.89 -0.53 20.72
C LYS A 183 -25.94 -2.07 20.68
N GLY A 184 -25.80 -2.73 21.83
CA GLY A 184 -26.30 -4.09 21.99
C GLY A 184 -25.69 -5.20 21.12
N ASN A 185 -24.72 -4.94 20.26
CA ASN A 185 -24.05 -5.97 19.47
C ASN A 185 -22.95 -6.63 20.32
N LYS A 186 -23.24 -7.81 20.80
CA LYS A 186 -22.40 -8.62 21.70
C LYS A 186 -21.20 -9.29 21.00
N THR A 187 -21.03 -9.19 19.69
CA THR A 187 -19.96 -9.89 18.98
C THR A 187 -18.85 -8.92 18.59
N ASN A 188 -17.69 -9.06 19.22
CA ASN A 188 -16.44 -8.42 18.81
C ASN A 188 -15.88 -9.07 17.53
N GLU A 189 -16.73 -9.37 16.56
CA GLU A 189 -16.36 -10.05 15.32
C GLU A 189 -16.54 -9.13 14.11
N VAL A 190 -15.66 -9.25 13.15
CA VAL A 190 -15.70 -8.51 11.88
C VAL A 190 -15.73 -9.46 10.69
N GLU A 191 -16.43 -9.06 9.64
CA GLU A 191 -16.35 -9.73 8.35
C GLU A 191 -15.02 -9.42 7.68
N ILE A 192 -14.46 -10.42 7.02
CA ILE A 192 -13.25 -10.30 6.24
C ILE A 192 -13.58 -9.59 4.91
N PRO A 193 -13.11 -8.34 4.69
CA PRO A 193 -13.57 -7.55 3.52
C PRO A 193 -12.87 -7.93 2.20
N GLY A 194 -11.88 -8.76 2.21
CA GLY A 194 -10.96 -9.02 1.11
C GLY A 194 -9.55 -8.57 1.44
N GLY A 195 -8.70 -8.32 0.47
CA GLY A 195 -7.32 -7.87 0.62
C GLY A 195 -6.48 -8.26 -0.59
N THR A 196 -5.23 -7.88 -0.59
CA THR A 196 -4.30 -8.21 -1.67
C THR A 196 -3.65 -9.57 -1.39
N PRO A 197 -3.78 -10.54 -2.32
CA PRO A 197 -3.02 -11.78 -2.25
C PRO A 197 -1.52 -11.51 -2.05
N GLY A 198 -0.82 -12.43 -1.38
CA GLY A 198 0.59 -12.21 -1.01
C GLY A 198 0.77 -11.48 0.32
N TYR A 199 -0.21 -10.69 0.77
CA TYR A 199 -0.22 -9.97 2.04
C TYR A 199 -1.26 -10.49 3.04
N LEU A 200 -2.11 -11.44 2.62
CA LEU A 200 -3.11 -12.05 3.47
C LEU A 200 -2.48 -13.08 4.41
N SER A 201 -2.89 -13.06 5.67
CA SER A 201 -2.43 -14.03 6.66
C SER A 201 -3.06 -15.41 6.48
N PRO A 202 -2.44 -16.47 7.00
CA PRO A 202 -2.94 -17.84 6.87
C PRO A 202 -4.39 -18.04 7.34
N GLU A 203 -4.72 -17.51 8.52
CA GLU A 203 -6.07 -17.58 9.07
C GLU A 203 -7.09 -16.85 8.20
N TYR A 204 -6.63 -15.78 7.50
CA TYR A 204 -7.47 -15.01 6.61
C TYR A 204 -7.87 -15.80 5.36
N TYR A 205 -6.94 -16.53 4.74
CA TYR A 205 -7.27 -17.44 3.64
C TYR A 205 -8.27 -18.51 4.05
N GLN A 206 -8.09 -19.11 5.24
CA GLN A 206 -8.96 -20.16 5.74
C GLN A 206 -10.39 -19.66 6.00
N GLU A 207 -10.54 -18.51 6.68
CA GLU A 207 -11.85 -18.00 7.06
C GLU A 207 -12.57 -17.33 5.88
N LYS A 208 -11.83 -16.74 4.91
CA LYS A 208 -12.41 -16.25 3.66
C LYS A 208 -13.12 -17.34 2.88
N LYS A 209 -12.50 -18.53 2.75
CA LYS A 209 -13.16 -19.71 2.13
C LYS A 209 -14.44 -20.10 2.86
N ARG A 210 -14.46 -20.01 4.19
CA ARG A 210 -15.59 -20.37 5.03
C ARG A 210 -16.65 -19.29 5.16
N LYS A 211 -16.42 -18.11 4.63
CA LYS A 211 -17.27 -16.89 4.78
C LYS A 211 -17.61 -16.60 6.26
N ARG A 212 -16.65 -16.78 7.14
CA ARG A 212 -16.82 -16.57 8.59
C ARG A 212 -16.37 -15.19 9.00
N LYS A 213 -16.90 -14.75 10.13
CA LYS A 213 -16.39 -13.60 10.86
C LYS A 213 -15.24 -14.03 11.74
N VAL A 214 -14.31 -13.13 11.98
CA VAL A 214 -13.18 -13.34 12.89
C VAL A 214 -13.27 -12.39 14.08
N PRO A 215 -12.80 -12.81 15.27
CA PRO A 215 -12.65 -11.89 16.40
C PRO A 215 -11.78 -10.69 16.02
N PHE A 216 -12.14 -9.52 16.51
CA PHE A 216 -11.46 -8.26 16.11
C PHE A 216 -9.97 -8.23 16.49
N ASN A 217 -9.60 -8.82 17.62
CA ASN A 217 -8.19 -8.97 18.01
C ASN A 217 -7.40 -9.85 17.03
N VAL A 218 -8.01 -10.86 16.42
CA VAL A 218 -7.41 -11.67 15.36
C VAL A 218 -7.34 -10.87 14.07
N ALA A 219 -8.38 -10.10 13.75
CA ALA A 219 -8.40 -9.22 12.58
C ALA A 219 -7.25 -8.19 12.59
N LYS A 220 -6.92 -7.61 13.75
CA LYS A 220 -5.74 -6.72 13.90
C LYS A 220 -4.43 -7.42 13.54
N LYS A 221 -4.30 -8.72 13.81
CA LYS A 221 -3.11 -9.51 13.49
C LYS A 221 -2.90 -9.69 11.98
N GLN A 222 -3.95 -9.51 11.16
CA GLN A 222 -3.83 -9.44 9.70
C GLN A 222 -2.97 -8.24 9.26
N ASP A 223 -3.18 -7.07 9.83
CA ASP A 223 -2.39 -5.87 9.48
C ASP A 223 -0.92 -6.03 9.90
N TYR A 224 -0.65 -6.71 11.02
CA TYR A 224 0.72 -6.98 11.47
C TYR A 224 1.43 -8.02 10.59
N PHE A 225 0.71 -9.05 10.14
CA PHE A 225 1.23 -10.00 9.16
C PHE A 225 1.52 -9.32 7.83
N ALA A 226 0.59 -8.49 7.32
CA ALA A 226 0.76 -7.73 6.09
C ALA A 226 1.94 -6.73 6.18
N PHE A 227 2.18 -6.15 7.36
CA PHE A 227 3.37 -5.36 7.64
C PHE A 227 4.64 -6.23 7.54
N GLY A 228 4.64 -7.44 8.10
CA GLY A 228 5.72 -8.42 7.95
C GLY A 228 5.99 -8.75 6.47
N SER A 229 4.92 -9.08 5.70
CA SER A 229 5.02 -9.31 4.24
C SER A 229 5.60 -8.11 3.50
N THR A 230 5.22 -6.88 3.90
CA THR A 230 5.78 -5.65 3.35
C THR A 230 7.29 -5.55 3.61
N LEU A 231 7.75 -5.81 4.82
CA LEU A 231 9.18 -5.80 5.16
C LEU A 231 9.95 -6.90 4.42
N PHE A 232 9.35 -8.08 4.29
CA PHE A 232 9.91 -9.18 3.52
C PHE A 232 10.12 -8.77 2.06
N TYR A 233 9.08 -8.25 1.40
CA TYR A 233 9.16 -7.77 0.02
C TYR A 233 10.23 -6.67 -0.15
N LEU A 234 10.31 -5.73 0.77
CA LEU A 234 11.32 -4.66 0.74
C LEU A 234 12.75 -5.20 0.81
N LYS A 235 12.97 -6.25 1.59
CA LYS A 235 14.30 -6.86 1.78
C LYS A 235 14.65 -7.84 0.68
N TYR A 236 13.77 -8.78 0.39
CA TYR A 236 14.06 -9.95 -0.44
C TYR A 236 13.60 -9.79 -1.89
N ARG A 237 12.73 -8.81 -2.20
CA ARG A 237 12.17 -8.56 -3.54
C ARG A 237 11.28 -9.66 -4.06
N GLU A 238 10.84 -10.53 -3.20
CA GLU A 238 9.96 -11.64 -3.48
C GLU A 238 8.67 -11.50 -2.70
N GLU A 239 7.58 -11.97 -3.27
CA GLU A 239 6.34 -12.13 -2.53
C GLU A 239 6.48 -13.36 -1.62
N MET A 240 6.21 -13.17 -0.33
CA MET A 240 6.33 -14.25 0.66
C MET A 240 5.32 -15.38 0.40
N LEU A 241 4.10 -15.01 -0.01
CA LEU A 241 3.04 -15.92 -0.42
C LEU A 241 2.70 -15.63 -1.88
N PRO A 242 3.47 -16.14 -2.86
CA PRO A 242 3.20 -15.91 -4.27
C PRO A 242 1.81 -16.45 -4.62
N TYR A 243 0.97 -15.58 -5.15
CA TYR A 243 -0.42 -15.88 -5.48
C TYR A 243 -0.64 -15.79 -6.98
N ASN A 244 -1.15 -16.86 -7.55
CA ASN A 244 -1.69 -16.85 -8.90
C ASN A 244 -3.21 -16.75 -8.81
N GLU A 245 -3.84 -15.75 -9.41
CA GLU A 245 -5.29 -15.46 -9.29
C GLU A 245 -6.21 -16.64 -9.63
N TYR A 246 -5.66 -17.68 -10.26
CA TYR A 246 -6.38 -18.89 -10.66
C TYR A 246 -6.39 -20.01 -9.62
N ASP A 247 -5.72 -19.85 -8.47
CA ASP A 247 -5.40 -20.96 -7.57
C ASP A 247 -5.87 -20.77 -6.12
N ASP A 248 -7.03 -20.14 -5.90
CA ASP A 248 -7.64 -20.07 -4.55
C ASP A 248 -7.81 -21.47 -3.92
N ASP A 249 -7.94 -22.52 -4.74
CA ASP A 249 -8.05 -23.91 -4.28
C ASP A 249 -6.71 -24.53 -3.86
N LEU A 250 -5.59 -24.04 -4.37
CA LEU A 250 -4.24 -24.49 -3.99
C LEU A 250 -3.78 -23.91 -2.65
N MET A 251 -4.37 -22.81 -2.18
CA MET A 251 -4.02 -22.21 -0.88
C MET A 251 -4.59 -23.02 0.27
N THR A 252 -4.14 -24.28 0.37
CA THR A 252 -4.40 -25.15 1.52
C THR A 252 -3.53 -24.75 2.71
N SER A 253 -3.92 -25.18 3.92
CA SER A 253 -3.13 -24.91 5.12
C SER A 253 -1.70 -25.43 5.00
N ASP A 254 -1.52 -26.64 4.47
CA ASP A 254 -0.19 -27.26 4.31
C ASP A 254 0.68 -26.51 3.31
N TYR A 255 0.08 -26.05 2.21
CA TYR A 255 0.80 -25.26 1.20
C TYR A 255 1.23 -23.88 1.75
N ILE A 256 0.35 -23.23 2.51
CA ILE A 256 0.70 -21.94 3.16
C ILE A 256 1.81 -22.16 4.20
N ILE A 257 1.77 -23.24 4.98
CA ILE A 257 2.83 -23.58 5.94
C ILE A 257 4.16 -23.79 5.21
N ASP A 258 4.18 -24.53 4.09
CA ASP A 258 5.39 -24.76 3.29
C ASP A 258 5.95 -23.44 2.74
N LEU A 259 5.11 -22.56 2.21
CA LEU A 259 5.53 -21.23 1.73
C LEU A 259 6.12 -20.37 2.86
N LEU A 260 5.50 -20.35 4.03
CA LEU A 260 6.02 -19.62 5.18
C LEU A 260 7.35 -20.20 5.68
N GLN A 261 7.49 -21.54 5.66
CA GLN A 261 8.75 -22.17 6.03
C GLN A 261 9.88 -21.78 5.06
N ARG A 262 9.62 -21.77 3.75
CA ARG A 262 10.59 -21.28 2.76
C ARG A 262 10.97 -19.82 3.00
N ALA A 263 10.00 -18.97 3.35
CA ALA A 263 10.28 -17.58 3.70
C ALA A 263 11.17 -17.47 4.95
N VAL A 264 10.91 -18.27 5.99
CA VAL A 264 11.73 -18.33 7.20
C VAL A 264 13.15 -18.83 6.87
N ASP A 265 13.28 -19.86 6.04
CA ASP A 265 14.59 -20.39 5.62
C ASP A 265 15.39 -19.32 4.87
N LEU A 266 14.75 -18.57 3.96
CA LEU A 266 15.38 -17.44 3.27
C LEU A 266 15.81 -16.34 4.24
N ILE A 267 14.97 -15.97 5.21
CA ILE A 267 15.29 -14.97 6.24
C ILE A 267 16.49 -15.42 7.07
N GLN A 268 16.58 -16.70 7.42
CA GLN A 268 17.66 -17.26 8.23
C GLN A 268 18.94 -17.55 7.44
N SER A 269 18.85 -17.58 6.10
CA SER A 269 19.99 -17.79 5.21
C SER A 269 21.15 -16.85 5.53
N LYS A 270 22.39 -17.34 5.34
CA LYS A 270 23.61 -16.56 5.47
C LYS A 270 23.95 -15.78 4.19
N GLU A 271 23.31 -16.11 3.08
CA GLU A 271 23.56 -15.50 1.77
C GLU A 271 23.14 -14.03 1.73
N ILE A 272 22.10 -13.67 2.53
CA ILE A 272 21.63 -12.30 2.65
C ILE A 272 22.03 -11.75 4.01
N LEU A 273 22.97 -10.80 3.97
CA LEU A 273 23.40 -10.09 5.19
C LEU A 273 22.25 -9.25 5.75
N SER A 274 21.85 -9.58 6.96
CA SER A 274 20.82 -8.85 7.71
C SER A 274 21.10 -8.87 9.20
N ASP A 275 20.69 -7.80 9.90
CA ASP A 275 20.72 -7.70 11.35
C ASP A 275 19.94 -8.88 11.98
N LYS A 276 20.54 -9.57 12.93
CA LYS A 276 19.90 -10.70 13.65
C LYS A 276 18.58 -10.29 14.29
N ASP A 277 18.50 -9.08 14.82
CA ASP A 277 17.27 -8.57 15.45
C ASP A 277 16.19 -8.33 14.41
N PHE A 278 16.57 -7.89 13.17
CA PHE A 278 15.65 -7.81 12.04
C PHE A 278 15.06 -9.16 11.68
N LYS A 279 15.92 -10.19 11.51
CA LYS A 279 15.47 -11.55 11.18
C LYS A 279 14.49 -12.07 12.22
N THR A 280 14.80 -11.91 13.50
CA THR A 280 13.92 -12.33 14.60
C THR A 280 12.60 -11.57 14.58
N PHE A 281 12.62 -10.26 14.38
CA PHE A 281 11.43 -9.43 14.31
C PHE A 281 10.54 -9.82 13.13
N LEU A 282 11.14 -9.98 11.95
CA LEU A 282 10.40 -10.35 10.74
C LEU A 282 9.73 -11.73 10.90
N CYS A 283 10.45 -12.73 11.39
CA CYS A 283 9.88 -14.06 11.67
C CYS A 283 8.71 -14.00 12.66
N SER A 284 8.77 -13.13 13.68
CA SER A 284 7.66 -13.00 14.64
C SER A 284 6.39 -12.41 14.00
N LEU A 285 6.53 -11.47 13.06
CA LEU A 285 5.39 -10.86 12.37
C LEU A 285 4.68 -11.83 11.42
N ILE A 286 5.43 -12.72 10.76
CA ILE A 286 4.91 -13.66 9.75
C ILE A 286 4.57 -15.04 10.34
N ASN A 287 4.49 -15.16 11.67
CA ASN A 287 4.14 -16.43 12.31
C ASN A 287 2.79 -16.96 11.78
N TYR A 288 2.71 -18.27 11.56
CA TYR A 288 1.49 -18.94 11.11
C TYR A 288 0.33 -18.74 12.10
N ASP A 289 0.60 -18.92 13.40
CA ASP A 289 -0.39 -18.72 14.45
C ASP A 289 -0.54 -17.22 14.78
N PRO A 290 -1.72 -16.62 14.60
CA PRO A 290 -1.95 -15.21 14.95
C PRO A 290 -1.74 -14.91 16.44
N ASN A 291 -1.88 -15.90 17.33
CA ASN A 291 -1.67 -15.71 18.77
C ASN A 291 -0.19 -15.53 19.11
N GLU A 292 0.70 -16.15 18.33
CA GLU A 292 2.16 -16.04 18.48
C GLU A 292 2.73 -14.78 17.82
N ARG A 293 1.94 -14.04 17.03
CA ARG A 293 2.37 -12.76 16.49
C ARG A 293 2.34 -11.69 17.57
N PRO A 294 3.33 -10.76 17.56
CA PRO A 294 3.38 -9.68 18.53
C PRO A 294 2.10 -8.82 18.48
N ASN A 295 1.69 -8.28 19.59
CA ASN A 295 0.71 -7.21 19.65
C ASN A 295 1.35 -5.87 19.25
N PHE A 296 0.52 -4.82 19.12
CA PHE A 296 1.03 -3.52 18.68
C PHE A 296 2.11 -2.95 19.63
N GLU A 297 1.94 -3.08 20.92
CA GLU A 297 2.90 -2.56 21.92
C GLU A 297 4.27 -3.27 21.82
N GLU A 298 4.26 -4.56 21.56
CA GLU A 298 5.49 -5.36 21.35
C GLU A 298 6.19 -4.96 20.04
N ILE A 299 5.41 -4.69 18.95
CA ILE A 299 5.94 -4.15 17.69
C ILE A 299 6.58 -2.79 17.94
N TYR A 300 5.87 -1.89 18.61
CA TYR A 300 6.33 -0.51 18.87
C TYR A 300 7.59 -0.48 19.71
N ARG A 301 7.71 -1.33 20.73
CA ARG A 301 8.86 -1.44 21.63
C ARG A 301 9.99 -2.31 21.11
N ASN A 302 9.85 -2.92 19.93
CA ASN A 302 10.86 -3.84 19.42
C ASN A 302 12.24 -3.17 19.32
N LYS A 303 13.27 -3.88 19.79
CA LYS A 303 14.63 -3.34 19.87
C LYS A 303 15.22 -3.02 18.49
N TRP A 304 14.92 -3.83 17.45
CA TRP A 304 15.36 -3.55 16.10
C TRP A 304 14.74 -2.26 15.57
N VAL A 305 13.46 -2.07 15.76
CA VAL A 305 12.73 -0.86 15.33
C VAL A 305 13.31 0.39 15.98
N ASN A 306 13.73 0.31 17.25
CA ASN A 306 14.18 1.44 18.05
C ASN A 306 15.71 1.66 18.04
N LYS A 307 16.48 0.81 17.35
CA LYS A 307 17.94 0.91 17.26
C LYS A 307 18.36 2.11 16.40
N ASN A 308 19.23 2.96 16.93
CA ASN A 308 19.89 4.08 16.22
C ASN A 308 18.94 5.05 15.50
N VAL A 309 17.74 5.28 16.02
CA VAL A 309 16.69 6.10 15.37
C VAL A 309 17.17 7.50 15.00
N GLN A 310 17.92 8.18 15.88
CA GLN A 310 18.38 9.55 15.61
C GLN A 310 19.40 9.61 14.47
N GLU A 311 20.31 8.65 14.41
CA GLU A 311 21.32 8.54 13.36
C GLU A 311 20.68 8.21 12.02
N ILE A 312 19.78 7.22 11.99
CA ILE A 312 19.05 6.81 10.80
C ILE A 312 18.22 7.97 10.24
N ASN A 313 17.53 8.71 11.08
CA ASN A 313 16.77 9.88 10.65
C ASN A 313 17.66 10.99 10.05
N LYS A 314 18.90 11.17 10.55
CA LYS A 314 19.85 12.11 9.95
C LYS A 314 20.33 11.65 8.57
N ILE A 315 20.60 10.34 8.41
CA ILE A 315 21.11 9.76 7.15
C ILE A 315 20.05 9.90 6.05
N TYR A 316 18.78 9.62 6.34
CA TYR A 316 17.70 9.59 5.36
C TYR A 316 16.88 10.89 5.31
N ALA A 317 17.23 11.92 6.08
CA ALA A 317 16.68 13.26 5.93
C ALA A 317 17.21 13.89 4.65
N ILE A 318 16.53 13.66 3.53
CA ILE A 318 16.88 14.22 2.23
C ILE A 318 16.73 15.74 2.28
N ASN A 319 17.78 16.47 1.85
CA ASN A 319 17.68 17.90 1.67
C ASN A 319 16.88 18.27 0.39
N SER A 320 16.40 19.49 0.29
CA SER A 320 15.51 19.92 -0.80
C SER A 320 16.12 19.73 -2.21
N GLN A 321 17.44 19.92 -2.38
CA GLN A 321 18.10 19.74 -3.69
C GLN A 321 18.14 18.29 -4.14
N ASN A 322 18.40 17.36 -3.21
CA ASN A 322 18.41 15.93 -3.51
C ASN A 322 16.99 15.44 -3.78
N GLU A 323 15.99 16.01 -3.13
CA GLU A 323 14.59 15.69 -3.35
C GLU A 323 14.12 16.11 -4.75
N GLU A 324 14.48 17.30 -5.22
CA GLU A 324 14.20 17.76 -6.58
C GLU A 324 14.83 16.83 -7.64
N LYS A 325 16.09 16.42 -7.44
CA LYS A 325 16.75 15.45 -8.32
C LYS A 325 16.02 14.12 -8.34
N LEU A 326 15.58 13.62 -7.17
CA LEU A 326 14.81 12.39 -7.07
C LEU A 326 13.50 12.47 -7.85
N ILE A 327 12.75 13.56 -7.71
CA ILE A 327 11.52 13.80 -8.45
C ILE A 327 11.77 13.81 -9.96
N MET A 328 12.85 14.46 -10.41
CA MET A 328 13.22 14.51 -11.84
C MET A 328 13.54 13.10 -12.37
N GLU A 329 14.30 12.30 -11.64
CA GLU A 329 14.65 10.92 -12.07
C GLU A 329 13.44 10.00 -12.10
N LEU A 330 12.56 10.08 -11.11
CA LEU A 330 11.31 9.31 -11.11
C LEU A 330 10.41 9.65 -12.30
N ASN A 331 10.32 10.94 -12.64
CA ASN A 331 9.54 11.38 -13.80
C ASN A 331 10.15 10.89 -15.13
N LYS A 332 11.49 10.87 -15.26
CA LYS A 332 12.18 10.31 -16.42
C LYS A 332 11.94 8.80 -16.53
N SER A 333 11.99 8.06 -15.42
CA SER A 333 11.78 6.62 -15.41
C SER A 333 10.37 6.24 -15.87
N ASP A 334 9.36 7.01 -15.51
CA ASP A 334 7.98 6.84 -15.95
C ASP A 334 7.84 6.99 -17.46
N PHE A 335 8.49 8.00 -18.03
CA PHE A 335 8.49 8.22 -19.46
C PHE A 335 9.11 7.03 -20.22
N LEU A 336 10.21 6.47 -19.71
CA LEU A 336 10.87 5.30 -20.32
C LEU A 336 10.03 4.02 -20.19
N ILE A 337 9.36 3.81 -19.04
CA ILE A 337 8.49 2.65 -18.83
C ILE A 337 7.26 2.73 -19.74
N THR A 338 6.65 3.90 -19.87
CA THR A 338 5.49 4.12 -20.76
C THR A 338 5.88 3.82 -22.20
N LYS A 339 7.01 4.34 -22.67
CA LYS A 339 7.54 4.14 -24.02
C LYS A 339 7.89 2.65 -24.29
N LYS A 340 8.45 1.95 -23.31
CA LYS A 340 8.77 0.51 -23.42
C LYS A 340 7.50 -0.36 -23.46
N ASN A 341 6.45 0.01 -22.74
CA ASN A 341 5.17 -0.69 -22.77
C ASN A 341 4.38 -0.42 -24.07
N GLU A 342 4.53 0.76 -24.65
CA GLU A 342 3.99 1.08 -26.00
C GLU A 342 4.71 0.27 -27.09
N LEU A 343 6.04 0.16 -27.02
CA LEU A 343 6.84 -0.66 -27.95
C LEU A 343 6.48 -2.15 -27.82
N LYS A 344 6.36 -2.70 -26.60
CA LYS A 344 5.94 -4.10 -26.41
C LYS A 344 4.52 -4.37 -26.91
N LYS A 345 3.60 -3.40 -26.85
CA LYS A 345 2.26 -3.52 -27.45
C LYS A 345 2.30 -3.52 -28.98
N SER A 346 3.23 -2.79 -29.60
CA SER A 346 3.46 -2.82 -31.05
C SER A 346 4.05 -4.16 -31.49
N ASP A 347 5.03 -4.69 -30.76
CA ASP A 347 5.68 -5.98 -31.08
C ASP A 347 4.71 -7.16 -30.93
N ASN A 348 3.86 -7.17 -29.91
CA ASN A 348 2.82 -8.20 -29.75
C ASN A 348 1.72 -8.14 -30.85
N LYS A 349 1.50 -6.98 -31.47
CA LYS A 349 0.58 -6.87 -32.60
C LYS A 349 1.16 -7.52 -33.87
N PHE A 350 2.46 -7.48 -34.05
CA PHE A 350 3.17 -8.16 -35.16
C PHE A 350 3.21 -9.69 -34.99
N ILE A 351 3.31 -10.19 -33.75
CA ILE A 351 3.35 -11.65 -33.49
C ILE A 351 1.98 -12.30 -33.67
N PHE A 352 0.87 -11.59 -33.43
CA PHE A 352 -0.49 -12.12 -33.61
C PHE A 352 -0.90 -12.26 -35.08
N ASP A 353 -0.35 -11.45 -35.99
CA ASP A 353 -0.65 -11.56 -37.43
C ASP A 353 0.16 -12.66 -38.14
N TYR A 354 1.31 -13.08 -37.57
CA TYR A 354 2.13 -14.16 -38.18
C TYR A 354 1.55 -15.56 -37.96
N ASN A 355 0.67 -15.75 -36.94
CA ASN A 355 0.05 -17.05 -36.66
C ASN A 355 -1.32 -17.25 -37.35
N LYS A 356 -1.79 -16.29 -38.14
CA LYS A 356 -3.03 -16.42 -38.95
C LYS A 356 -2.80 -16.79 -40.42
N SER A 357 -1.54 -17.00 -40.82
CA SER A 357 -1.17 -17.34 -42.20
C SER A 357 -0.41 -18.66 -42.31
N LYS A 358 -0.76 -19.64 -41.48
CA LYS A 358 -0.39 -21.04 -41.72
C LYS A 358 -1.56 -21.98 -41.49
#